data_ab9f6edf2303a16cf0a074c9a6eb7b09
#
_entry.id   ab9f6edf2303a16cf0a074c9a6eb7b09
#
_cell.length_a   1.000
_cell.length_b   1.000
_cell.length_c   1.000
_cell.angle_alpha   90.00
_cell.angle_beta   90.00
_cell.angle_gamma   90.00
#
_symmetry.space_group_name_H-M   'P 1'
#
loop_
_entity.id
_entity.type
_entity.pdbx_description
1 polymer ?
#
loop_
_entity_poly.entity_id
_entity_poly.type
_entity_poly.pdbx_seq_one_letter_code
_entity_poly.pdbx_strand_id
1 'polypeptide(L)'
;MKKLLSVLLFLFISIHSFGQLKITDVGDGWKNKVDSALKIIQTYDIEKYNVILETCTLIGYWNESFSTTEGDSVILISTKDINNESINNIAAILVHESMHLYIKQLYAKVNPNREETICYVYELNFLYKVPNVEPWLIENATSKIKYYSKQ
;
A
#
# COMPACT_ATOMS: atom_id res chain seq x y z
N MET A 1 42.81 19.16 -36.98
CA MET A 1 41.78 18.10 -37.04
C MET A 1 41.33 17.77 -35.62
N LYS A 2 40.21 18.38 -35.19
CA LYS A 2 39.65 18.19 -33.84
C LYS A 2 38.63 17.05 -33.92
N LYS A 3 38.92 15.92 -33.25
CA LYS A 3 37.97 14.80 -33.11
C LYS A 3 36.92 15.21 -32.09
N LEU A 4 35.68 15.37 -32.54
CA LEU A 4 34.51 15.57 -31.72
C LEU A 4 34.16 14.24 -31.09
N LEU A 5 34.39 14.13 -29.78
CA LEU A 5 33.99 12.97 -29.01
C LEU A 5 32.51 13.14 -28.63
N SER A 6 31.63 12.54 -29.43
CA SER A 6 30.20 12.45 -29.09
C SER A 6 30.01 11.52 -27.93
N VAL A 7 29.83 12.10 -26.76
CA VAL A 7 29.33 11.35 -25.57
C VAL A 7 27.84 11.11 -25.79
N LEU A 8 27.52 9.94 -26.30
CA LEU A 8 26.14 9.44 -26.35
C LEU A 8 25.73 9.10 -24.92
N LEU A 9 25.10 10.05 -24.25
CA LEU A 9 24.44 9.82 -22.95
C LEU A 9 23.23 8.95 -23.24
N PHE A 10 23.39 7.62 -23.13
CA PHE A 10 22.25 6.70 -23.06
C PHE A 10 21.54 6.95 -21.73
N LEU A 11 20.55 7.83 -21.77
CA LEU A 11 19.46 7.85 -20.80
C LEU A 11 18.73 6.50 -20.95
N PHE A 12 19.14 5.53 -20.13
CA PHE A 12 18.29 4.40 -19.82
C PHE A 12 17.10 4.94 -19.03
N ILE A 13 16.10 5.43 -19.76
CA ILE A 13 14.75 5.51 -19.24
C ILE A 13 14.36 4.04 -19.10
N SER A 14 14.56 3.50 -17.89
CA SER A 14 13.90 2.27 -17.50
C SER A 14 12.41 2.57 -17.54
N ILE A 15 11.79 2.29 -18.69
CA ILE A 15 10.34 2.21 -18.79
C ILE A 15 10.02 0.94 -17.97
N HIS A 16 9.91 1.11 -16.66
CA HIS A 16 9.22 0.14 -15.86
C HIS A 16 7.80 0.17 -16.41
N SER A 17 7.47 -0.84 -17.20
CA SER A 17 6.09 -1.13 -17.54
C SER A 17 5.40 -1.42 -16.21
N PHE A 18 4.87 -0.39 -15.56
CA PHE A 18 3.98 -0.56 -14.43
C PHE A 18 2.84 -1.42 -14.94
N GLY A 19 2.84 -2.69 -14.53
CA GLY A 19 1.73 -3.57 -14.79
C GLY A 19 0.48 -2.83 -14.32
N GLN A 20 -0.53 -2.73 -15.17
CA GLN A 20 -1.76 -2.03 -14.80
C GLN A 20 -2.33 -2.69 -13.55
N LEU A 21 -2.40 -1.96 -12.44
CA LEU A 21 -3.01 -2.42 -11.20
C LEU A 21 -4.45 -2.88 -11.49
N LYS A 22 -4.73 -4.13 -11.20
CA LYS A 22 -6.05 -4.73 -11.38
C LYS A 22 -6.79 -4.73 -10.06
N ILE A 23 -8.08 -4.44 -10.10
CA ILE A 23 -8.99 -4.60 -8.97
C ILE A 23 -10.03 -5.63 -9.41
N THR A 24 -10.19 -6.70 -8.64
CA THR A 24 -11.24 -7.68 -8.93
C THR A 24 -12.60 -7.00 -8.80
N ASP A 25 -13.47 -7.20 -9.76
CA ASP A 25 -14.86 -6.73 -9.67
C ASP A 25 -15.73 -7.89 -9.20
N VAL A 26 -16.26 -7.75 -7.99
CA VAL A 26 -17.12 -8.78 -7.37
C VAL A 26 -18.53 -8.27 -7.10
N GLY A 27 -18.86 -7.11 -7.68
CA GLY A 27 -20.16 -6.47 -7.47
C GLY A 27 -20.23 -5.62 -6.20
N ASP A 28 -21.45 -5.25 -5.79
CA ASP A 28 -21.79 -4.54 -4.55
C ASP A 28 -21.00 -3.24 -4.24
N GLY A 29 -20.47 -2.58 -5.29
CA GLY A 29 -19.75 -1.31 -5.13
C GLY A 29 -18.33 -1.45 -4.54
N TRP A 30 -17.84 -2.66 -4.37
CA TRP A 30 -16.50 -3.00 -3.89
C TRP A 30 -15.43 -2.22 -4.64
N LYS A 31 -15.41 -2.36 -5.97
CA LYS A 31 -14.43 -1.70 -6.80
C LYS A 31 -14.44 -0.18 -6.60
N ASN A 32 -15.61 0.43 -6.49
CA ASN A 32 -15.75 1.86 -6.27
C ASN A 32 -15.18 2.32 -4.92
N LYS A 33 -15.30 1.49 -3.88
CA LYS A 33 -14.70 1.78 -2.56
C LYS A 33 -13.18 1.73 -2.64
N VAL A 34 -12.62 0.73 -3.30
CA VAL A 34 -11.16 0.60 -3.51
C VAL A 34 -10.64 1.74 -4.38
N ASP A 35 -11.32 2.08 -5.48
CA ASP A 35 -10.96 3.22 -6.35
C ASP A 35 -10.98 4.54 -5.56
N SER A 36 -11.98 4.72 -4.68
CA SER A 36 -12.07 5.91 -3.81
C SER A 36 -10.93 5.96 -2.80
N ALA A 37 -10.58 4.84 -2.21
CA ALA A 37 -9.44 4.72 -1.29
C ALA A 37 -8.11 5.03 -1.98
N LEU A 38 -7.87 4.48 -3.16
CA LEU A 38 -6.69 4.78 -3.98
C LEU A 38 -6.61 6.27 -4.33
N LYS A 39 -7.75 6.91 -4.63
CA LYS A 39 -7.80 8.35 -4.89
C LYS A 39 -7.44 9.18 -3.66
N ILE A 40 -7.85 8.77 -2.46
CA ILE A 40 -7.43 9.41 -1.20
C ILE A 40 -5.91 9.31 -1.05
N ILE A 41 -5.34 8.11 -1.23
CA ILE A 41 -3.89 7.91 -1.12
C ILE A 41 -3.16 8.77 -2.15
N GLN A 42 -3.59 8.76 -3.41
CA GLN A 42 -3.00 9.58 -4.47
C GLN A 42 -3.02 11.07 -4.15
N THR A 43 -4.12 11.55 -3.54
CA THR A 43 -4.32 12.97 -3.25
C THR A 43 -3.46 13.44 -2.08
N TYR A 44 -3.34 12.65 -1.03
CA TYR A 44 -2.71 13.08 0.22
C TYR A 44 -1.32 12.50 0.45
N ASP A 45 -0.95 11.41 -0.25
CA ASP A 45 0.38 10.80 -0.16
C ASP A 45 0.78 10.10 -1.46
N ILE A 46 1.20 10.87 -2.43
CA ILE A 46 1.60 10.36 -3.76
C ILE A 46 2.75 9.33 -3.68
N GLU A 47 3.63 9.46 -2.69
CA GLU A 47 4.74 8.52 -2.51
C GLU A 47 4.21 7.12 -2.17
N LYS A 48 3.24 7.04 -1.25
CA LYS A 48 2.60 5.77 -0.89
C LYS A 48 1.74 5.21 -2.01
N TYR A 49 1.07 6.07 -2.77
CA TYR A 49 0.36 5.66 -3.96
C TYR A 49 1.30 5.00 -4.98
N ASN A 50 2.47 5.59 -5.21
CA ASN A 50 3.48 5.02 -6.11
C ASN A 50 4.00 3.68 -5.60
N VAL A 51 4.24 3.52 -4.29
CA VAL A 51 4.62 2.22 -3.71
C VAL A 51 3.56 1.16 -4.01
N ILE A 52 2.26 1.47 -3.88
CA ILE A 52 1.20 0.53 -4.24
C ILE A 52 1.29 0.13 -5.72
N LEU A 53 1.46 1.09 -6.62
CA LEU A 53 1.58 0.82 -8.05
C LEU A 53 2.82 0.01 -8.42
N GLU A 54 3.91 0.19 -7.69
CA GLU A 54 5.18 -0.52 -7.91
C GLU A 54 5.16 -1.94 -7.37
N THR A 55 4.48 -2.16 -6.26
CA THR A 55 4.53 -3.45 -5.54
C THR A 55 3.32 -4.33 -5.78
N CYS A 56 2.16 -3.75 -6.09
CA CYS A 56 0.90 -4.48 -6.20
C CYS A 56 0.42 -4.58 -7.65
N THR A 57 0.13 -5.79 -8.10
CA THR A 57 -0.46 -6.05 -9.42
C THR A 57 -1.96 -6.34 -9.36
N LEU A 58 -2.45 -6.77 -8.20
CA LEU A 58 -3.83 -7.15 -8.00
C LEU A 58 -4.32 -6.79 -6.60
N ILE A 59 -5.43 -6.07 -6.51
CA ILE A 59 -6.21 -5.94 -5.29
C ILE A 59 -7.44 -6.84 -5.42
N GLY A 60 -7.50 -7.84 -4.57
CA GLY A 60 -8.58 -8.81 -4.47
C GLY A 60 -9.33 -8.67 -3.15
N TYR A 61 -10.42 -9.40 -3.04
CA TYR A 61 -11.13 -9.57 -1.78
C TYR A 61 -11.17 -11.04 -1.37
N TRP A 62 -11.34 -11.30 -0.10
CA TRP A 62 -11.54 -12.64 0.41
C TRP A 62 -12.46 -12.65 1.63
N ASN A 63 -13.03 -13.81 1.92
CA ASN A 63 -14.06 -13.92 2.96
C ASN A 63 -13.45 -14.31 4.32
N GLU A 64 -12.41 -13.61 4.74
CA GLU A 64 -11.77 -13.80 6.04
C GLU A 64 -11.96 -12.56 6.93
N SER A 65 -11.57 -12.66 8.18
CA SER A 65 -11.76 -11.60 9.17
C SER A 65 -10.65 -10.54 9.20
N PHE A 66 -9.65 -10.66 8.34
CA PHE A 66 -8.49 -9.76 8.27
C PHE A 66 -8.01 -9.60 6.82
N SER A 67 -7.43 -8.45 6.52
CA SER A 67 -6.76 -8.17 5.25
C SER A 67 -5.31 -8.67 5.29
N THR A 68 -4.73 -8.99 4.14
CA THR A 68 -3.38 -9.57 4.04
C THR A 68 -2.80 -9.42 2.64
N THR A 69 -1.54 -9.85 2.49
CA THR A 69 -0.89 -10.02 1.19
C THR A 69 -0.82 -11.49 0.79
N GLU A 70 -0.92 -11.77 -0.51
CA GLU A 70 -0.70 -13.10 -1.09
C GLU A 70 0.43 -13.05 -2.12
N GLY A 71 1.37 -13.97 -1.99
CA GLY A 71 2.59 -13.93 -2.82
C GLY A 71 3.34 -12.62 -2.67
N ASP A 72 3.91 -12.13 -3.77
CA ASP A 72 4.80 -10.97 -3.79
C ASP A 72 4.15 -9.70 -4.36
N SER A 73 2.88 -9.77 -4.80
CA SER A 73 2.26 -8.65 -5.51
C SER A 73 0.73 -8.57 -5.40
N VAL A 74 0.11 -9.30 -4.48
CA VAL A 74 -1.35 -9.30 -4.31
C VAL A 74 -1.72 -8.79 -2.93
N ILE A 75 -2.68 -7.88 -2.87
CA ILE A 75 -3.34 -7.45 -1.63
C ILE A 75 -4.74 -8.04 -1.61
N LEU A 76 -5.08 -8.74 -0.53
CA LEU A 76 -6.43 -9.27 -0.28
C LEU A 76 -7.08 -8.49 0.85
N ILE A 77 -8.17 -7.80 0.55
CA ILE A 77 -8.92 -7.04 1.55
C ILE A 77 -10.10 -7.88 2.06
N SER A 78 -10.23 -7.91 3.37
CA SER A 78 -11.32 -8.60 4.05
C SER A 78 -12.69 -8.02 3.66
N THR A 79 -13.67 -8.90 3.38
CA THR A 79 -15.06 -8.47 3.17
C THR A 79 -15.64 -7.76 4.39
N LYS A 80 -15.17 -8.10 5.59
CA LYS A 80 -15.55 -7.43 6.83
C LYS A 80 -15.08 -5.97 6.84
N ASP A 81 -13.83 -5.72 6.45
CA ASP A 81 -13.25 -4.38 6.42
C ASP A 81 -14.00 -3.49 5.41
N ILE A 82 -14.39 -4.05 4.28
CA ILE A 82 -15.10 -3.30 3.24
C ILE A 82 -16.54 -2.99 3.57
N ASN A 83 -17.25 -3.95 4.13
CA ASN A 83 -18.68 -3.80 4.36
C ASN A 83 -18.99 -2.85 5.53
N ASN A 84 -18.14 -2.80 6.52
CA ASN A 84 -18.40 -2.11 7.78
C ASN A 84 -17.57 -0.83 7.97
N GLU A 85 -16.60 -0.54 7.08
CA GLU A 85 -15.60 0.46 7.37
C GLU A 85 -15.63 1.65 6.40
N SER A 86 -15.03 2.73 6.84
CA SER A 86 -14.87 3.95 6.05
C SER A 86 -13.90 3.76 4.89
N ILE A 87 -13.98 4.64 3.90
CA ILE A 87 -13.02 4.68 2.79
C ILE A 87 -11.60 4.98 3.31
N ASN A 88 -11.47 5.76 4.39
CA ASN A 88 -10.16 6.03 5.02
C ASN A 88 -9.57 4.75 5.62
N ASN A 89 -10.39 3.85 6.19
CA ASN A 89 -9.90 2.56 6.67
C ASN A 89 -9.39 1.68 5.52
N ILE A 90 -10.12 1.62 4.40
CA ILE A 90 -9.68 0.88 3.23
C ILE A 90 -8.36 1.46 2.70
N ALA A 91 -8.22 2.78 2.67
CA ALA A 91 -6.98 3.44 2.27
C ALA A 91 -5.81 3.11 3.22
N ALA A 92 -6.05 3.11 4.54
CA ALA A 92 -5.08 2.72 5.55
C ALA A 92 -4.61 1.28 5.37
N ILE A 93 -5.54 0.34 5.15
CA ILE A 93 -5.23 -1.06 4.87
C ILE A 93 -4.37 -1.20 3.61
N LEU A 94 -4.73 -0.53 2.51
CA LEU A 94 -3.94 -0.59 1.27
C LEU A 94 -2.51 -0.09 1.48
N VAL A 95 -2.34 0.98 2.24
CA VAL A 95 -1.02 1.52 2.60
C VAL A 95 -0.24 0.53 3.46
N HIS A 96 -0.87 -0.08 4.46
CA HIS A 96 -0.28 -1.07 5.34
C HIS A 96 0.21 -2.30 4.56
N GLU A 97 -0.68 -2.92 3.79
CA GLU A 97 -0.38 -4.14 3.04
C GLU A 97 0.64 -3.90 1.92
N SER A 98 0.65 -2.71 1.31
CA SER A 98 1.67 -2.37 0.32
C SER A 98 3.08 -2.34 0.90
N MET A 99 3.22 -1.99 2.18
CA MET A 99 4.51 -1.99 2.86
C MET A 99 5.00 -3.41 3.13
N HIS A 100 4.12 -4.37 3.42
CA HIS A 100 4.47 -5.79 3.47
C HIS A 100 5.00 -6.28 2.12
N LEU A 101 4.33 -5.94 1.01
CA LEU A 101 4.81 -6.28 -0.33
C LEU A 101 6.18 -5.65 -0.63
N TYR A 102 6.37 -4.39 -0.27
CA TYR A 102 7.63 -3.69 -0.46
C TYR A 102 8.78 -4.37 0.30
N ILE A 103 8.57 -4.73 1.56
CA ILE A 103 9.56 -5.44 2.39
C ILE A 103 9.90 -6.81 1.77
N LYS A 104 8.88 -7.57 1.32
CA LYS A 104 9.08 -8.86 0.65
C LYS A 104 9.91 -8.73 -0.62
N GLN A 105 9.61 -7.75 -1.46
CA GLN A 105 10.33 -7.52 -2.73
C GLN A 105 11.78 -7.07 -2.53
N LEU A 106 12.10 -6.45 -1.41
CA LEU A 106 13.48 -6.15 -1.03
C LEU A 106 14.24 -7.38 -0.50
N TYR A 107 13.59 -8.57 -0.46
CA TYR A 107 14.14 -9.78 0.16
C TYR A 107 14.64 -9.58 1.60
N ALA A 108 14.08 -8.62 2.28
CA ALA A 108 14.45 -8.30 3.64
C ALA A 108 13.88 -9.35 4.61
N LYS A 109 14.77 -10.13 5.23
CA LYS A 109 14.37 -10.99 6.35
C LYS A 109 14.18 -10.12 7.59
N VAL A 110 12.96 -9.72 7.82
CA VAL A 110 12.56 -8.93 8.99
C VAL A 110 11.84 -9.84 9.98
N ASN A 111 12.07 -9.63 11.27
CA ASN A 111 11.27 -10.31 12.30
C ASN A 111 9.79 -9.89 12.14
N PRO A 112 8.81 -10.81 12.21
CA PRO A 112 7.40 -10.51 11.99
C PRO A 112 6.86 -9.34 12.82
N ASN A 113 7.21 -9.25 14.10
CA ASN A 113 6.76 -8.15 14.96
C ASN A 113 7.38 -6.81 14.56
N ARG A 114 8.63 -6.83 14.10
CA ARG A 114 9.30 -5.64 13.57
C ARG A 114 8.69 -5.22 12.23
N GLU A 115 8.34 -6.18 11.38
CA GLU A 115 7.67 -5.94 10.11
C GLU A 115 6.33 -5.26 10.32
N GLU A 116 5.49 -5.81 11.21
CA GLU A 116 4.22 -5.20 11.61
C GLU A 116 4.41 -3.79 12.16
N THR A 117 5.41 -3.58 13.02
CA THR A 117 5.71 -2.24 13.54
C THR A 117 6.01 -1.26 12.42
N ILE A 118 6.80 -1.66 11.42
CA ILE A 118 7.13 -0.81 10.25
C ILE A 118 5.87 -0.50 9.46
N CYS A 119 5.03 -1.51 9.18
CA CYS A 119 3.79 -1.34 8.42
C CYS A 119 2.80 -0.39 9.11
N TYR A 120 2.60 -0.53 10.43
CA TYR A 120 1.74 0.39 11.19
C TYR A 120 2.33 1.80 11.32
N VAL A 121 3.64 1.97 11.41
CA VAL A 121 4.29 3.31 11.36
C VAL A 121 4.07 3.94 9.99
N TYR A 122 4.18 3.17 8.92
CA TYR A 122 3.96 3.63 7.55
C TYR A 122 2.50 4.06 7.32
N GLU A 123 1.54 3.27 7.82
CA GLU A 123 0.11 3.56 7.85
C GLU A 123 -0.19 4.83 8.65
N LEU A 124 0.33 4.93 9.88
CA LEU A 124 0.10 6.09 10.75
C LEU A 124 0.60 7.40 10.13
N ASN A 125 1.75 7.37 9.46
CA ASN A 125 2.28 8.51 8.73
C ASN A 125 1.37 8.98 7.59
N PHE A 126 0.66 8.05 6.94
CA PHE A 126 -0.37 8.36 5.95
C PHE A 126 -1.60 8.99 6.61
N LEU A 127 -2.13 8.38 7.67
CA LEU A 127 -3.32 8.84 8.36
C LEU A 127 -3.20 10.29 8.83
N TYR A 128 -2.02 10.71 9.28
CA TYR A 128 -1.78 12.11 9.67
C TYR A 128 -1.83 13.12 8.52
N LYS A 129 -1.73 12.67 7.27
CA LYS A 129 -1.84 13.54 6.07
C LYS A 129 -3.28 13.67 5.59
N VAL A 130 -4.17 12.74 5.96
CA VAL A 130 -5.57 12.72 5.52
C VAL A 130 -6.40 13.64 6.39
N PRO A 131 -7.09 14.65 5.82
CA PRO A 131 -7.96 15.53 6.61
C PRO A 131 -9.20 14.76 7.08
N ASN A 132 -9.65 15.08 8.29
CA ASN A 132 -10.87 14.53 8.89
C ASN A 132 -10.87 12.99 8.98
N VAL A 133 -9.69 12.38 9.12
CA VAL A 133 -9.58 10.94 9.37
C VAL A 133 -10.24 10.61 10.71
N GLU A 134 -10.89 9.47 10.78
CA GLU A 134 -11.54 8.99 11.99
C GLU A 134 -10.51 8.75 13.11
N PRO A 135 -10.70 9.33 14.32
CA PRO A 135 -9.71 9.22 15.40
C PRO A 135 -9.33 7.79 15.77
N TRP A 136 -10.28 6.85 15.69
CA TRP A 136 -10.06 5.46 16.03
C TRP A 136 -9.03 4.77 15.09
N LEU A 137 -8.86 5.23 13.85
CA LEU A 137 -7.82 4.70 12.95
C LEU A 137 -6.42 5.05 13.48
N ILE A 138 -6.22 6.30 13.90
CA ILE A 138 -4.96 6.75 14.51
C ILE A 138 -4.68 6.01 15.82
N GLU A 139 -5.71 5.84 16.66
CA GLU A 139 -5.62 5.11 17.93
C GLU A 139 -5.27 3.64 17.71
N ASN A 140 -5.91 2.99 16.72
CA ASN A 140 -5.63 1.61 16.35
C ASN A 140 -4.18 1.45 15.90
N ALA A 141 -3.72 2.21 14.92
CA ALA A 141 -2.35 2.12 14.41
C ALA A 141 -1.33 2.37 15.53
N THR A 142 -1.55 3.39 16.36
CA THR A 142 -0.69 3.71 17.53
C THR A 142 -0.64 2.56 18.53
N SER A 143 -1.78 1.95 18.83
CA SER A 143 -1.88 0.81 19.75
C SER A 143 -1.13 -0.42 19.22
N LYS A 144 -1.26 -0.69 17.93
CA LYS A 144 -0.56 -1.79 17.26
C LYS A 144 0.96 -1.59 17.24
N ILE A 145 1.44 -0.38 16.94
CA ILE A 145 2.87 -0.04 17.03
C ILE A 145 3.38 -0.34 18.45
N LYS A 146 2.66 0.10 19.48
CA LYS A 146 3.04 -0.14 20.90
C LYS A 146 3.03 -1.63 21.25
N TYR A 147 2.10 -2.40 20.69
CA TYR A 147 2.01 -3.85 20.93
C TYR A 147 3.19 -4.58 20.32
N TYR A 148 3.43 -4.41 19.02
CA TYR A 148 4.47 -5.14 18.29
C TYR A 148 5.89 -4.70 18.65
N SER A 149 6.11 -3.44 19.01
CA SER A 149 7.43 -2.93 19.41
C SER A 149 7.95 -3.46 20.74
N LYS A 150 7.09 -4.14 21.53
CA LYS A 150 7.46 -4.72 22.84
C LYS A 150 7.80 -6.20 22.77
N GLN A 151 7.61 -6.83 21.63
CA GLN A 151 7.86 -8.25 21.39
C GLN A 151 9.13 -8.46 20.54
#